data_f89368345dc2a3c5c5f0df3d2d3dfcaa
#
_entry.id   f89368345dc2a3c5c5f0df3d2d3dfcaa
#
_cell.length_a   1.000
_cell.length_b   1.000
_cell.length_c   1.000
_cell.angle_alpha   90.00
_cell.angle_beta   90.00
_cell.angle_gamma   90.00
#
_symmetry.space_group_name_H-M   'P 1'
#
loop_
_entity.id
_entity.type
_entity.pdbx_description
1 polymer ?
#
loop_
_entity_poly.entity_id
_entity_poly.type
_entity_poly.pdbx_seq_one_letter_code
_entity_poly.pdbx_strand_id
1 'polypeptide(L)'
;MKEEKLKQLLRPMFFIGIFLGVTAPATAQLKIGYILSERIRSEFEEFKEAESQLQLEYRKVQFEFDQRVQKLDSLKQDYEVKRLMSLDKGESIKQEIEQTERQIQTYQAEKVGPQGELMRKQAQMEYDILGKVKKLLIK
;
A
#
# COMPACT_ATOMS: atom_id res chain seq x y z
N MET A 1 -33.22 65.66 -6.65
CA MET A 1 -33.75 64.50 -5.88
C MET A 1 -33.67 63.13 -6.63
N LYS A 2 -33.50 63.12 -7.92
CA LYS A 2 -33.33 61.86 -8.70
C LYS A 2 -31.86 61.38 -8.79
N GLU A 3 -30.92 62.31 -8.73
CA GLU A 3 -29.48 61.97 -8.91
C GLU A 3 -28.86 61.34 -7.66
N GLU A 4 -29.30 61.67 -6.47
CA GLU A 4 -28.77 61.07 -5.26
C GLU A 4 -29.17 59.61 -5.04
N LYS A 5 -30.37 59.25 -5.49
CA LYS A 5 -30.83 57.86 -5.42
C LYS A 5 -30.11 56.92 -6.40
N LEU A 6 -29.65 57.51 -7.52
CA LEU A 6 -28.87 56.74 -8.51
C LEU A 6 -27.47 56.44 -8.01
N LYS A 7 -26.84 57.35 -7.26
CA LYS A 7 -25.52 57.17 -6.65
C LYS A 7 -25.54 56.18 -5.48
N GLN A 8 -26.65 56.07 -4.74
CA GLN A 8 -26.80 55.08 -3.67
C GLN A 8 -27.01 53.65 -4.17
N LEU A 9 -27.62 53.49 -5.36
CA LEU A 9 -27.80 52.19 -5.99
C LEU A 9 -26.56 51.64 -6.69
N LEU A 10 -25.66 52.54 -7.15
CA LEU A 10 -24.40 52.15 -7.80
C LEU A 10 -23.29 51.70 -6.81
N ARG A 11 -23.37 52.12 -5.57
CA ARG A 11 -22.36 51.79 -4.56
C ARG A 11 -22.31 50.28 -4.19
N PRO A 12 -23.42 49.57 -3.97
CA PRO A 12 -23.34 48.14 -3.71
C PRO A 12 -23.00 47.30 -4.94
N MET A 13 -23.32 47.78 -6.16
CA MET A 13 -23.03 47.05 -7.39
C MET A 13 -21.55 47.00 -7.74
N PHE A 14 -20.76 48.00 -7.29
CA PHE A 14 -19.30 48.03 -7.51
C PHE A 14 -18.55 47.05 -6.59
N PHE A 15 -19.11 46.77 -5.40
CA PHE A 15 -18.51 45.82 -4.47
C PHE A 15 -18.80 44.32 -4.83
N ILE A 16 -19.88 44.07 -5.56
CA ILE A 16 -20.22 42.71 -6.01
C ILE A 16 -19.34 42.27 -7.19
N GLY A 17 -18.86 43.24 -8.02
CA GLY A 17 -17.97 42.92 -9.16
C GLY A 17 -16.55 42.51 -8.78
N ILE A 18 -16.08 42.87 -7.57
CA ILE A 18 -14.71 42.57 -7.14
C ILE A 18 -14.59 41.18 -6.50
N PHE A 19 -15.71 40.57 -6.05
CA PHE A 19 -15.68 39.29 -5.38
C PHE A 19 -15.78 38.05 -6.31
N LEU A 20 -16.04 38.26 -7.61
CA LEU A 20 -16.17 37.21 -8.63
C LEU A 20 -14.86 36.93 -9.40
N GLY A 21 -13.76 37.57 -9.06
CA GLY A 21 -12.51 37.51 -9.85
C GLY A 21 -11.39 36.59 -9.34
N VAL A 22 -11.54 35.85 -8.24
CA VAL A 22 -10.44 35.04 -7.71
C VAL A 22 -10.93 33.61 -7.42
N THR A 23 -11.32 32.90 -8.46
CA THR A 23 -11.32 31.45 -8.44
C THR A 23 -10.30 30.96 -9.46
N ALA A 24 -9.02 31.11 -9.14
CA ALA A 24 -7.97 30.42 -9.86
C ALA A 24 -8.09 28.92 -9.53
N PRO A 25 -8.17 28.02 -10.52
CA PRO A 25 -8.30 26.60 -10.25
C PRO A 25 -7.00 26.07 -9.68
N ALA A 26 -6.97 25.80 -8.38
CA ALA A 26 -5.88 25.10 -7.69
C ALA A 26 -5.69 23.64 -8.17
N THR A 27 -6.49 23.19 -9.15
CA THR A 27 -6.48 21.80 -9.66
C THR A 27 -5.35 21.51 -10.66
N ALA A 28 -4.69 22.55 -11.24
CA ALA A 28 -3.63 22.32 -12.22
C ALA A 28 -2.32 21.79 -11.60
N GLN A 29 -2.01 22.16 -10.35
CA GLN A 29 -0.77 21.70 -9.69
C GLN A 29 -0.82 20.25 -9.28
N LEU A 30 -2.00 19.73 -8.91
CA LEU A 30 -2.15 18.31 -8.54
C LEU A 30 -1.99 17.37 -9.74
N LYS A 31 -2.49 17.77 -10.91
CA LYS A 31 -2.36 16.96 -12.14
C LYS A 31 -0.91 16.89 -12.63
N ILE A 32 -0.16 17.98 -12.54
CA ILE A 32 1.27 17.99 -12.93
C ILE A 32 2.09 17.09 -12.01
N GLY A 33 1.86 17.15 -10.70
CA GLY A 33 2.55 16.30 -9.74
C GLY A 33 2.25 14.80 -9.93
N TYR A 34 1.02 14.45 -10.26
CA TYR A 34 0.63 13.06 -10.50
C TYR A 34 1.25 12.50 -11.80
N ILE A 35 1.20 13.26 -12.89
CA ILE A 35 1.80 12.88 -14.18
C ILE A 35 3.33 12.75 -14.05
N LEU A 36 3.96 13.64 -13.31
CA LEU A 36 5.41 13.57 -13.08
C LEU A 36 5.81 12.35 -12.29
N SER A 37 5.06 11.98 -11.25
CA SER A 37 5.36 10.78 -10.44
C SER A 37 5.17 9.48 -11.22
N GLU A 38 4.15 9.37 -12.07
CA GLU A 38 3.92 8.22 -12.94
C GLU A 38 5.03 8.08 -13.98
N ARG A 39 5.43 9.19 -14.60
CA ARG A 39 6.54 9.22 -15.56
C ARG A 39 7.88 8.87 -14.92
N ILE A 40 8.14 9.34 -13.71
CA ILE A 40 9.33 8.97 -12.94
C ILE A 40 9.33 7.47 -12.67
N ARG A 41 8.20 6.89 -12.24
CA ARG A 41 8.08 5.44 -12.01
C ARG A 41 8.35 4.62 -13.27
N SER A 42 7.86 5.06 -14.43
CA SER A 42 8.00 4.32 -15.69
C SER A 42 9.37 4.47 -16.36
N GLU A 43 10.05 5.60 -16.19
CA GLU A 43 11.31 5.92 -16.89
C GLU A 43 12.55 5.75 -16.00
N PHE A 44 12.40 5.73 -14.67
CA PHE A 44 13.54 5.65 -13.76
C PHE A 44 13.97 4.19 -13.54
N GLU A 45 15.14 3.82 -14.06
CA GLU A 45 15.63 2.44 -14.07
C GLU A 45 15.77 1.84 -12.66
N GLU A 46 16.26 2.62 -11.70
CA GLU A 46 16.39 2.18 -10.31
C GLU A 46 15.02 1.84 -9.67
N PHE A 47 13.94 2.50 -10.11
CA PHE A 47 12.59 2.17 -9.64
C PHE A 47 12.14 0.81 -10.16
N LYS A 48 12.36 0.54 -11.44
CA LYS A 48 12.03 -0.75 -12.07
C LYS A 48 12.83 -1.90 -11.45
N GLU A 49 14.10 -1.66 -11.18
CA GLU A 49 14.96 -2.64 -10.53
C GLU A 49 14.48 -2.95 -9.11
N ALA A 50 14.18 -1.91 -8.32
CA ALA A 50 13.66 -2.06 -6.97
C ALA A 50 12.27 -2.73 -6.93
N GLU A 51 11.39 -2.41 -7.87
CA GLU A 51 10.09 -3.07 -8.03
C GLU A 51 10.25 -4.55 -8.40
N SER A 52 11.18 -4.86 -9.30
CA SER A 52 11.53 -6.24 -9.66
C SER A 52 12.04 -7.05 -8.46
N GLN A 53 12.91 -6.45 -7.65
CA GLN A 53 13.40 -7.08 -6.41
C GLN A 53 12.27 -7.32 -5.40
N LEU A 54 11.39 -6.34 -5.20
CA LEU A 54 10.24 -6.49 -4.32
C LEU A 54 9.31 -7.60 -4.82
N GLN A 55 9.10 -7.72 -6.12
CA GLN A 55 8.30 -8.79 -6.71
C GLN A 55 8.92 -10.17 -6.49
N LEU A 56 10.24 -10.30 -6.53
CA LEU A 56 10.94 -11.55 -6.21
C LEU A 56 10.74 -11.93 -4.73
N GLU A 57 10.81 -10.95 -3.82
CA GLU A 57 10.54 -11.19 -2.40
C GLU A 57 9.08 -11.63 -2.15
N TYR A 58 8.11 -11.02 -2.83
CA TYR A 58 6.71 -11.46 -2.77
C TYR A 58 6.55 -12.92 -3.20
N ARG A 59 7.16 -13.31 -4.33
CA ARG A 59 7.11 -14.70 -4.82
C ARG A 59 7.74 -15.67 -3.84
N LYS A 60 8.86 -15.29 -3.22
CA LYS A 60 9.53 -16.10 -2.20
C LYS A 60 8.64 -16.31 -0.98
N VAL A 61 8.05 -15.24 -0.45
CA VAL A 61 7.13 -15.30 0.69
C VAL A 61 5.91 -16.16 0.36
N GLN A 62 5.34 -16.00 -0.85
CA GLN A 62 4.22 -16.83 -1.30
C GLN A 62 4.60 -18.31 -1.36
N PHE A 63 5.73 -18.64 -1.95
CA PHE A 63 6.22 -20.01 -2.02
C PHE A 63 6.43 -20.64 -0.63
N GLU A 64 7.05 -19.91 0.29
CA GLU A 64 7.24 -20.38 1.66
C GLU A 64 5.91 -20.54 2.43
N PHE A 65 4.94 -19.69 2.15
CA PHE A 65 3.59 -19.82 2.70
C PHE A 65 2.91 -21.08 2.18
N ASP A 66 2.93 -21.31 0.87
CA ASP A 66 2.33 -22.47 0.23
C ASP A 66 2.94 -23.79 0.74
N GLN A 67 4.25 -23.83 0.97
CA GLN A 67 4.90 -25.00 1.59
C GLN A 67 4.38 -25.30 3.00
N ARG A 68 4.14 -24.28 3.81
CA ARG A 68 3.58 -24.44 5.15
C ARG A 68 2.14 -24.95 5.11
N VAL A 69 1.35 -24.43 4.17
CA VAL A 69 -0.04 -24.89 3.96
C VAL A 69 -0.05 -26.35 3.51
N GLN A 70 0.81 -26.74 2.58
CA GLN A 70 0.93 -28.14 2.14
C GLN A 70 1.34 -29.07 3.27
N LYS A 71 2.27 -28.63 4.15
CA LYS A 71 2.62 -29.40 5.35
C LYS A 71 1.41 -29.57 6.27
N LEU A 72 0.65 -28.51 6.51
CA LEU A 72 -0.56 -28.57 7.32
C LEU A 72 -1.59 -29.55 6.76
N ASP A 73 -1.81 -29.52 5.44
CA ASP A 73 -2.74 -30.44 4.77
C ASP A 73 -2.30 -31.91 4.91
N SER A 74 -1.00 -32.17 4.76
CA SER A 74 -0.43 -33.49 4.97
C SER A 74 -0.63 -33.97 6.40
N LEU A 75 -0.42 -33.11 7.40
CA LEU A 75 -0.65 -33.41 8.81
C LEU A 75 -2.14 -33.73 9.11
N LYS A 76 -3.05 -32.98 8.49
CA LYS A 76 -4.50 -33.22 8.62
C LYS A 76 -4.90 -34.57 8.04
N GLN A 77 -4.36 -34.93 6.87
CA GLN A 77 -4.58 -36.25 6.28
C GLN A 77 -4.02 -37.40 7.17
N ASP A 78 -2.80 -37.20 7.66
CA ASP A 78 -2.17 -38.17 8.60
C ASP A 78 -2.97 -38.31 9.88
N TYR A 79 -3.53 -37.23 10.41
CA TYR A 79 -4.39 -37.26 11.58
C TYR A 79 -5.63 -38.13 11.36
N GLU A 80 -6.31 -37.98 10.24
CA GLU A 80 -7.51 -38.76 9.92
C GLU A 80 -7.24 -40.27 9.91
N VAL A 81 -6.07 -40.70 9.46
CA VAL A 81 -5.67 -42.09 9.44
C VAL A 81 -5.23 -42.57 10.82
N LYS A 82 -4.33 -41.83 11.47
CA LYS A 82 -3.66 -42.29 12.70
C LYS A 82 -4.56 -42.23 13.95
N ARG A 83 -5.53 -41.30 14.00
CA ARG A 83 -6.51 -41.25 15.10
C ARG A 83 -7.37 -42.52 15.22
N LEU A 84 -7.56 -43.20 14.09
CA LEU A 84 -8.30 -44.46 14.06
C LEU A 84 -7.45 -45.65 14.54
N MET A 85 -6.13 -45.51 14.54
CA MET A 85 -5.19 -46.58 14.92
C MET A 85 -4.75 -46.50 16.38
N SER A 86 -4.62 -45.31 16.95
CA SER A 86 -4.18 -45.10 18.33
C SER A 86 -4.51 -43.69 18.79
N LEU A 87 -5.09 -43.55 19.99
CA LEU A 87 -5.43 -42.26 20.60
C LEU A 87 -4.17 -41.41 20.85
N ASP A 88 -3.09 -41.99 21.35
CA ASP A 88 -1.86 -41.26 21.64
C ASP A 88 -1.22 -40.67 20.38
N LYS A 89 -1.22 -41.41 19.26
CA LYS A 89 -0.71 -40.96 17.99
C LYS A 89 -1.59 -39.83 17.39
N GLY A 90 -2.90 -39.93 17.52
CA GLY A 90 -3.85 -38.92 17.12
C GLY A 90 -3.63 -37.60 17.88
N GLU A 91 -3.47 -37.65 19.20
CA GLU A 91 -3.25 -36.46 20.03
C GLU A 91 -1.92 -35.75 19.69
N SER A 92 -0.83 -36.51 19.48
CA SER A 92 0.46 -35.96 19.09
C SER A 92 0.38 -35.16 17.76
N ILE A 93 -0.30 -35.74 16.75
CA ILE A 93 -0.45 -35.06 15.46
C ILE A 93 -1.37 -33.84 15.57
N LYS A 94 -2.42 -33.91 16.38
CA LYS A 94 -3.30 -32.77 16.62
C LYS A 94 -2.52 -31.58 17.20
N GLN A 95 -1.63 -31.82 18.17
CA GLN A 95 -0.76 -30.78 18.72
C GLN A 95 0.17 -30.19 17.65
N GLU A 96 0.71 -31.02 16.74
CA GLU A 96 1.54 -30.55 15.62
C GLU A 96 0.74 -29.72 14.62
N ILE A 97 -0.51 -30.08 14.33
CA ILE A 97 -1.44 -29.28 13.50
C ILE A 97 -1.64 -27.90 14.12
N GLU A 98 -2.03 -27.85 15.40
CA GLU A 98 -2.26 -26.57 16.08
C GLU A 98 -1.00 -25.68 16.11
N GLN A 99 0.16 -26.29 16.33
CA GLN A 99 1.43 -25.56 16.27
C GLN A 99 1.71 -25.03 14.86
N THR A 100 1.48 -25.83 13.83
CA THR A 100 1.70 -25.44 12.43
C THR A 100 0.73 -24.33 12.02
N GLU A 101 -0.53 -24.38 12.43
CA GLU A 101 -1.52 -23.33 12.20
C GLU A 101 -1.09 -22.00 12.83
N ARG A 102 -0.62 -22.02 14.08
CA ARG A 102 -0.07 -20.81 14.74
C ARG A 102 1.15 -20.27 13.99
N GLN A 103 2.05 -21.14 13.54
CA GLN A 103 3.22 -20.71 12.74
C GLN A 103 2.83 -20.05 11.42
N ILE A 104 1.80 -20.57 10.74
CA ILE A 104 1.28 -19.99 9.49
C ILE A 104 0.70 -18.60 9.77
N GLN A 105 -0.12 -18.44 10.80
CA GLN A 105 -0.69 -17.14 11.19
C GLN A 105 0.39 -16.11 11.54
N THR A 106 1.37 -16.52 12.35
CA THR A 106 2.50 -15.65 12.72
C THR A 106 3.29 -15.24 11.49
N TYR A 107 3.64 -16.20 10.63
CA TYR A 107 4.36 -15.93 9.39
C TYR A 107 3.61 -14.95 8.49
N GLN A 108 2.30 -15.14 8.32
CA GLN A 108 1.46 -14.25 7.53
C GLN A 108 1.45 -12.82 8.10
N ALA A 109 1.29 -12.69 9.42
CA ALA A 109 1.30 -11.39 10.09
C ALA A 109 2.66 -10.68 9.96
N GLU A 110 3.76 -11.41 10.15
CA GLU A 110 5.13 -10.88 10.08
C GLU A 110 5.56 -10.50 8.66
N LYS A 111 5.17 -11.30 7.65
CA LYS A 111 5.62 -11.07 6.26
C LYS A 111 4.68 -10.16 5.48
N VAL A 112 3.37 -10.39 5.56
CA VAL A 112 2.36 -9.76 4.68
C VAL A 112 1.42 -8.82 5.44
N GLY A 113 1.40 -8.87 6.77
CA GLY A 113 0.54 -8.03 7.60
C GLY A 113 0.74 -6.52 7.36
N PRO A 114 -0.15 -5.64 7.87
CA PRO A 114 -0.08 -4.19 7.65
C PRO A 114 1.23 -3.54 8.09
N GLN A 115 1.94 -4.17 9.04
CA GLN A 115 3.28 -3.77 9.49
C GLN A 115 4.32 -4.85 9.18
N GLY A 116 4.02 -5.74 8.24
CA GLY A 116 4.87 -6.84 7.85
C GLY A 116 6.14 -6.40 7.12
N GLU A 117 7.05 -7.35 6.96
CA GLU A 117 8.37 -7.11 6.35
C GLU A 117 8.25 -6.55 4.94
N LEU A 118 7.32 -7.10 4.12
CA LEU A 118 7.13 -6.65 2.74
C LEU A 118 6.66 -5.20 2.66
N MET A 119 5.71 -4.80 3.51
CA MET A 119 5.23 -3.41 3.55
C MET A 119 6.33 -2.44 4.00
N ARG A 120 7.15 -2.83 4.96
CA ARG A 120 8.30 -2.02 5.40
C ARG A 120 9.36 -1.89 4.30
N LYS A 121 9.66 -2.99 3.59
CA LYS A 121 10.59 -2.96 2.45
C LYS A 121 10.09 -2.06 1.34
N GLN A 122 8.81 -2.14 1.00
CA GLN A 122 8.19 -1.26 0.01
C GLN A 122 8.29 0.22 0.40
N ALA A 123 7.91 0.55 1.63
CA ALA A 123 7.97 1.92 2.12
C ALA A 123 9.42 2.46 2.14
N GLN A 124 10.39 1.65 2.54
CA GLN A 124 11.81 2.02 2.52
C GLN A 124 12.30 2.26 1.09
N MET A 125 11.97 1.37 0.17
CA MET A 125 12.30 1.49 -1.25
C MET A 125 11.74 2.79 -1.85
N GLU A 126 10.46 3.09 -1.61
CA GLU A 126 9.83 4.32 -2.08
C GLU A 126 10.52 5.56 -1.50
N TYR A 127 10.83 5.55 -0.22
CA TYR A 127 11.53 6.65 0.44
C TYR A 127 12.93 6.89 -0.15
N ASP A 128 13.71 5.85 -0.37
CA ASP A 128 15.07 5.94 -0.91
C ASP A 128 15.06 6.48 -2.34
N ILE A 129 14.14 6.00 -3.17
CA ILE A 129 14.00 6.45 -4.55
C ILE A 129 13.53 7.92 -4.61
N LEU A 130 12.52 8.29 -3.83
CA LEU A 130 12.06 9.69 -3.77
C LEU A 130 13.17 10.63 -3.27
N GLY A 131 14.02 10.17 -2.34
CA GLY A 131 15.19 10.91 -1.89
C GLY A 131 16.20 11.17 -3.00
N LYS A 132 16.44 10.19 -3.88
CA LYS A 132 17.32 10.32 -5.05
C LYS A 132 16.73 11.26 -6.10
N VAL A 133 15.45 11.09 -6.43
CA VAL A 133 14.73 11.96 -7.37
C VAL A 133 14.76 13.42 -6.90
N LYS A 134 14.51 13.66 -5.62
CA LYS A 134 14.59 15.02 -5.04
C LYS A 134 15.97 15.65 -5.24
N LYS A 135 17.05 14.88 -5.03
CA LYS A 135 18.43 15.38 -5.23
C LYS A 135 18.71 15.76 -6.68
N LEU A 136 18.10 15.05 -7.64
CA LEU A 136 18.26 15.35 -9.07
C LEU A 136 17.48 16.61 -9.51
N LEU A 137 16.33 16.87 -8.87
CA LEU A 137 15.48 18.03 -9.19
C LEU A 137 15.98 19.36 -8.59
N ILE A 138 16.85 19.30 -7.56
CA ILE A 138 17.37 20.49 -6.85
C ILE A 138 18.71 20.99 -7.46
N LYS A 139 19.29 20.26 -8.40
CA LYS A 139 20.45 20.71 -9.18
C LYS A 139 20.01 21.52 -10.38
#